data_b5f60701134b8c5bb2c20c3237a474ad
#
_entry.id   b5f60701134b8c5bb2c20c3237a474ad
#
_cell.length_a   1.000
_cell.length_b   1.000
_cell.length_c   1.000
_cell.angle_alpha   90.00
_cell.angle_beta   90.00
_cell.angle_gamma   90.00
#
_symmetry.space_group_name_H-M   'P 1'
#
loop_
_entity.id
_entity.type
_entity.pdbx_description
1 polymer ?
#
loop_
_entity_poly.entity_id
_entity_poly.type
_entity_poly.pdbx_seq_one_letter_code
_entity_poly.pdbx_strand_id
1 'polypeptide(L)'
;MNIIKSRKTTAYIFAYMGLFVSLLLSCSDKDANTAEERALAFAQNYFNLRYKQSLTLCTENAKKWIVFRATNITQEDVDVINAQTDTAECEIDDVELNDDETNANVKMTIKNVLVCDSIGKRGSIKEKIKKTLKMKKVSGNWYVDTECPI
;
A
#
# COMPACT_ATOMS: atom_id res chain seq x y z
N MET A 1 62.10 23.10 -21.86
CA MET A 1 61.07 23.39 -22.90
C MET A 1 59.78 22.60 -22.57
N ASN A 2 58.74 23.36 -22.36
CA ASN A 2 57.33 22.94 -22.27
C ASN A 2 56.80 22.10 -21.06
N ILE A 3 56.60 22.81 -19.94
CA ILE A 3 55.64 22.44 -18.91
C ILE A 3 54.53 23.50 -18.96
N ILE A 4 53.64 23.46 -19.95
CA ILE A 4 52.38 24.23 -19.99
C ILE A 4 51.37 23.43 -20.81
N LYS A 5 50.83 22.31 -20.27
CA LYS A 5 49.62 21.67 -20.83
C LYS A 5 48.85 20.78 -19.86
N SER A 6 48.89 21.07 -18.57
CA SER A 6 48.18 20.23 -17.60
C SER A 6 47.13 20.96 -16.72
N ARG A 7 46.89 22.24 -16.92
CA ARG A 7 45.94 22.99 -16.05
C ARG A 7 44.52 23.12 -16.58
N LYS A 8 44.28 22.83 -17.85
CA LYS A 8 42.95 22.95 -18.44
C LYS A 8 42.09 21.67 -18.34
N THR A 9 42.74 20.51 -18.30
CA THR A 9 42.04 19.22 -18.26
C THR A 9 41.48 18.91 -16.87
N THR A 10 42.15 19.37 -15.80
CA THR A 10 41.70 19.17 -14.41
C THR A 10 40.46 20.03 -14.07
N ALA A 11 40.33 21.20 -14.68
CA ALA A 11 39.17 22.09 -14.46
C ALA A 11 37.88 21.51 -15.03
N TYR A 12 37.93 20.78 -16.14
CA TYR A 12 36.75 20.15 -16.74
C TYR A 12 36.30 18.91 -15.98
N ILE A 13 37.19 18.17 -15.34
CA ILE A 13 36.86 17.00 -14.53
C ILE A 13 36.09 17.42 -13.26
N PHE A 14 36.47 18.53 -12.63
CA PHE A 14 35.74 19.06 -11.47
C PHE A 14 34.39 19.67 -11.85
N ALA A 15 34.23 20.25 -13.03
CA ALA A 15 32.95 20.78 -13.51
C ALA A 15 31.95 19.65 -13.85
N TYR A 16 32.41 18.51 -14.35
CA TYR A 16 31.56 17.36 -14.66
C TYR A 16 31.14 16.58 -13.39
N MET A 17 32.03 16.53 -12.38
CA MET A 17 31.70 15.85 -11.11
C MET A 17 30.71 16.65 -10.24
N GLY A 18 30.69 17.98 -10.39
CA GLY A 18 29.70 18.84 -9.70
C GLY A 18 28.29 18.77 -10.31
N LEU A 19 28.18 18.45 -11.62
CA LEU A 19 26.88 18.38 -12.29
C LEU A 19 26.15 17.03 -12.06
N PHE A 20 26.90 15.98 -11.70
CA PHE A 20 26.34 14.65 -11.49
C PHE A 20 25.78 14.45 -10.06
N VAL A 21 26.21 15.27 -9.09
CA VAL A 21 25.72 15.22 -7.69
C VAL A 21 24.37 15.91 -7.51
N SER A 22 23.98 16.82 -8.41
CA SER A 22 22.71 17.56 -8.32
C SER A 22 21.49 16.79 -8.85
N LEU A 23 21.66 15.58 -9.42
CA LEU A 23 20.57 14.75 -9.93
C LEU A 23 20.06 13.71 -8.93
N LEU A 24 20.64 13.60 -7.72
CA LEU A 24 20.23 12.63 -6.72
C LEU A 24 19.39 13.22 -5.58
N LEU A 25 19.05 14.51 -5.63
CA LEU A 25 18.22 15.17 -4.62
C LEU A 25 16.79 15.44 -5.09
N SER A 26 16.32 14.72 -6.10
CA SER A 26 14.89 14.66 -6.43
C SER A 26 14.26 13.36 -5.89
N CYS A 27 14.55 12.99 -4.65
CA CYS A 27 13.55 12.36 -3.84
C CYS A 27 12.61 13.48 -3.40
N SER A 28 11.66 13.86 -4.25
CA SER A 28 10.44 14.45 -3.71
C SER A 28 9.88 13.37 -2.79
N ASP A 29 9.80 13.65 -1.49
CA ASP A 29 8.79 13.09 -0.63
C ASP A 29 7.46 13.40 -1.36
N LYS A 30 7.06 12.52 -2.27
CA LYS A 30 5.66 12.38 -2.59
C LYS A 30 5.08 11.94 -1.26
N ASP A 31 4.42 12.86 -0.59
CA ASP A 31 3.57 12.51 0.54
C ASP A 31 2.79 11.28 0.09
N ALA A 32 3.07 10.11 0.70
CA ALA A 32 2.41 8.84 0.40
C ALA A 32 0.95 8.94 0.87
N ASN A 33 0.17 9.78 0.19
CA ASN A 33 -1.17 10.20 0.60
C ASN A 33 -2.15 10.24 -0.57
N THR A 34 -1.86 9.50 -1.64
CA THR A 34 -2.85 9.26 -2.69
C THR A 34 -3.86 8.20 -2.24
N ALA A 35 -5.05 8.20 -2.84
CA ALA A 35 -6.05 7.16 -2.59
C ALA A 35 -5.49 5.76 -2.87
N GLU A 36 -4.69 5.64 -3.93
CA GLU A 36 -4.03 4.41 -4.36
C GLU A 36 -3.03 3.89 -3.32
N GLU A 37 -2.07 4.73 -2.90
CA GLU A 37 -1.04 4.35 -1.93
C GLU A 37 -1.65 3.96 -0.58
N ARG A 38 -2.66 4.71 -0.13
CA ARG A 38 -3.35 4.42 1.14
C ARG A 38 -4.19 3.14 1.05
N ALA A 39 -4.88 2.90 -0.07
CA ALA A 39 -5.62 1.66 -0.30
C ALA A 39 -4.69 0.45 -0.35
N LEU A 40 -3.55 0.56 -1.04
CA LEU A 40 -2.56 -0.51 -1.12
C LEU A 40 -1.96 -0.83 0.25
N ALA A 41 -1.54 0.20 1.01
CA ALA A 41 -1.03 0.03 2.37
C ALA A 41 -2.05 -0.63 3.31
N PHE A 42 -3.33 -0.22 3.21
CA PHE A 42 -4.42 -0.86 3.95
C PHE A 42 -4.57 -2.34 3.56
N ALA A 43 -4.68 -2.63 2.27
CA ALA A 43 -4.91 -3.98 1.77
C ALA A 43 -3.76 -4.94 2.16
N GLN A 44 -2.51 -4.52 2.00
CA GLN A 44 -1.33 -5.29 2.40
C GLN A 44 -1.34 -5.64 3.90
N ASN A 45 -1.82 -4.73 4.75
CA ASN A 45 -1.94 -5.01 6.17
C ASN A 45 -3.16 -5.90 6.47
N TYR A 46 -4.33 -5.57 5.90
CA TYR A 46 -5.59 -6.25 6.18
C TYR A 46 -5.57 -7.72 5.76
N PHE A 47 -5.15 -8.01 4.54
CA PHE A 47 -5.14 -9.37 3.99
C PHE A 47 -3.99 -10.23 4.55
N ASN A 48 -3.01 -9.63 5.21
CA ASN A 48 -1.95 -10.31 5.97
C ASN A 48 -2.20 -10.31 7.49
N LEU A 49 -3.46 -10.15 7.94
CA LEU A 49 -3.92 -10.16 9.33
C LEU A 49 -3.26 -9.13 10.25
N ARG A 50 -2.65 -8.08 9.71
CA ARG A 50 -2.06 -6.96 10.46
C ARG A 50 -3.12 -5.90 10.76
N TYR A 51 -4.19 -6.30 11.44
CA TYR A 51 -5.37 -5.44 11.64
C TYR A 51 -5.08 -4.16 12.42
N LYS A 52 -4.14 -4.17 13.37
CA LYS A 52 -3.74 -2.95 14.10
C LYS A 52 -3.24 -1.85 13.15
N GLN A 53 -2.44 -2.22 12.16
CA GLN A 53 -1.95 -1.31 11.15
C GLN A 53 -3.08 -0.84 10.23
N SER A 54 -3.97 -1.73 9.82
CA SER A 54 -5.14 -1.39 9.00
C SER A 54 -6.07 -0.39 9.68
N LEU A 55 -6.26 -0.48 11.01
CA LEU A 55 -7.10 0.46 11.77
C LEU A 55 -6.63 1.91 11.69
N THR A 56 -5.35 2.17 11.45
CA THR A 56 -4.82 3.53 11.29
C THR A 56 -5.08 4.12 9.89
N LEU A 57 -5.51 3.28 8.96
CA LEU A 57 -5.70 3.59 7.55
C LEU A 57 -7.17 3.65 7.14
N CYS A 58 -8.10 3.56 8.09
CA CYS A 58 -9.54 3.59 7.83
C CYS A 58 -10.25 4.67 8.64
N THR A 59 -11.46 5.05 8.20
CA THR A 59 -12.33 5.98 8.93
C THR A 59 -12.79 5.39 10.25
N GLU A 60 -13.20 6.25 11.19
CA GLU A 60 -13.79 5.81 12.48
C GLU A 60 -15.00 4.88 12.27
N ASN A 61 -15.82 5.16 11.25
CA ASN A 61 -16.98 4.34 10.94
C ASN A 61 -16.60 2.95 10.41
N ALA A 62 -15.50 2.83 9.70
CA ALA A 62 -15.01 1.56 9.17
C ALA A 62 -14.30 0.70 10.22
N LYS A 63 -13.74 1.27 11.29
CA LYS A 63 -12.96 0.54 12.32
C LYS A 63 -13.74 -0.63 12.92
N LYS A 64 -15.04 -0.47 13.18
CA LYS A 64 -15.88 -1.55 13.71
C LYS A 64 -15.86 -2.81 12.85
N TRP A 65 -15.78 -2.66 11.54
CA TRP A 65 -15.75 -3.78 10.60
C TRP A 65 -14.41 -4.48 10.56
N ILE A 66 -13.32 -3.70 10.70
CA ILE A 66 -11.97 -4.26 10.81
C ILE A 66 -11.83 -5.04 12.13
N VAL A 67 -12.32 -4.48 13.24
CA VAL A 67 -12.35 -5.16 14.55
C VAL A 67 -13.23 -6.41 14.48
N PHE A 68 -14.41 -6.31 13.88
CA PHE A 68 -15.29 -7.47 13.66
C PHE A 68 -14.55 -8.59 12.93
N ARG A 69 -13.85 -8.27 11.84
CA ARG A 69 -13.06 -9.26 11.11
C ARG A 69 -11.96 -9.86 11.99
N ALA A 70 -11.20 -9.03 12.69
CA ALA A 70 -10.11 -9.47 13.56
C ALA A 70 -10.56 -10.42 14.67
N THR A 71 -11.75 -10.18 15.27
CA THR A 71 -12.30 -11.02 16.33
C THR A 71 -12.90 -12.33 15.84
N ASN A 72 -13.11 -12.47 14.55
CA ASN A 72 -13.63 -13.69 13.91
C ASN A 72 -12.54 -14.56 13.24
N ILE A 73 -11.27 -14.17 13.34
CA ILE A 73 -10.14 -15.01 12.94
C ILE A 73 -9.89 -16.04 14.04
N THR A 74 -9.86 -17.30 13.67
CA THR A 74 -9.60 -18.42 14.58
C THR A 74 -8.11 -18.81 14.57
N GLN A 75 -7.70 -19.64 15.53
CA GLN A 75 -6.34 -20.21 15.52
C GLN A 75 -6.11 -21.07 14.27
N GLU A 76 -7.14 -21.79 13.81
CA GLU A 76 -7.06 -22.58 12.58
C GLU A 76 -6.79 -21.73 11.34
N ASP A 77 -7.34 -20.50 11.28
CA ASP A 77 -7.07 -19.55 10.20
C ASP A 77 -5.63 -19.05 10.22
N VAL A 78 -5.11 -18.78 11.42
CA VAL A 78 -3.70 -18.40 11.60
C VAL A 78 -2.78 -19.55 11.18
N ASP A 79 -3.11 -20.78 11.53
CA ASP A 79 -2.36 -21.98 11.13
C ASP A 79 -2.35 -22.17 9.62
N VAL A 80 -3.49 -21.89 8.94
CA VAL A 80 -3.59 -21.92 7.47
C VAL A 80 -2.62 -20.92 6.84
N ILE A 81 -2.56 -19.68 7.36
CA ILE A 81 -1.64 -18.66 6.85
C ILE A 81 -0.18 -19.03 7.13
N ASN A 82 0.12 -19.49 8.33
CA ASN A 82 1.49 -19.87 8.71
C ASN A 82 2.02 -21.09 7.92
N ALA A 83 1.13 -21.93 7.39
CA ALA A 83 1.49 -23.04 6.54
C ALA A 83 1.80 -22.62 5.08
N GLN A 84 1.54 -21.37 4.70
CA GLN A 84 1.85 -20.87 3.37
C GLN A 84 3.30 -20.45 3.24
N THR A 85 3.83 -20.60 2.02
CA THR A 85 5.16 -20.07 1.66
C THR A 85 5.08 -18.58 1.35
N ASP A 86 3.96 -18.14 0.76
CA ASP A 86 3.79 -16.79 0.26
C ASP A 86 2.71 -16.03 1.06
N THR A 87 2.96 -14.77 1.32
CA THR A 87 1.98 -13.86 1.93
C THR A 87 0.96 -13.38 0.90
N ALA A 88 -0.15 -12.79 1.36
CA ALA A 88 -1.10 -12.15 0.46
C ALA A 88 -0.46 -10.97 -0.27
N GLU A 89 -0.54 -10.99 -1.61
CA GLU A 89 -0.04 -9.94 -2.49
C GLU A 89 -1.22 -9.10 -3.01
N CYS A 90 -1.08 -7.77 -2.97
CA CYS A 90 -2.10 -6.83 -3.40
C CYS A 90 -1.60 -6.01 -4.57
N GLU A 91 -2.38 -5.96 -5.66
CA GLU A 91 -2.11 -5.18 -6.86
C GLU A 91 -3.31 -4.25 -7.13
N ILE A 92 -3.05 -2.98 -7.46
CA ILE A 92 -4.09 -2.04 -7.89
C ILE A 92 -4.40 -2.29 -9.36
N ASP A 93 -5.67 -2.51 -9.67
CA ASP A 93 -6.15 -2.67 -11.03
C ASP A 93 -6.60 -1.33 -11.63
N ASP A 94 -7.29 -0.50 -10.83
CA ASP A 94 -7.91 0.75 -11.29
C ASP A 94 -8.27 1.67 -10.12
N VAL A 95 -8.30 2.98 -10.34
CA VAL A 95 -8.71 4.01 -9.36
C VAL A 95 -9.69 4.97 -10.00
N GLU A 96 -10.91 5.01 -9.48
CA GLU A 96 -11.98 5.91 -9.90
C GLU A 96 -12.22 6.97 -8.82
N LEU A 97 -11.87 8.22 -9.10
CA LEU A 97 -12.17 9.38 -8.24
C LEU A 97 -13.56 9.92 -8.58
N ASN A 98 -14.28 10.45 -7.58
CA ASN A 98 -15.47 11.24 -7.83
C ASN A 98 -15.09 12.68 -8.29
N ASP A 99 -16.07 13.43 -8.80
CA ASP A 99 -15.84 14.76 -9.41
C ASP A 99 -15.19 15.79 -8.48
N ASP A 100 -15.44 15.71 -7.17
CA ASP A 100 -14.89 16.61 -6.16
C ASP A 100 -13.61 16.07 -5.48
N GLU A 101 -13.12 14.93 -5.92
CA GLU A 101 -11.92 14.24 -5.40
C GLU A 101 -11.94 14.00 -3.89
N THR A 102 -13.13 13.81 -3.32
CA THR A 102 -13.32 13.51 -1.89
C THR A 102 -13.55 12.03 -1.62
N ASN A 103 -13.95 11.28 -2.62
CA ASN A 103 -14.16 9.84 -2.56
C ASN A 103 -13.49 9.14 -3.76
N ALA A 104 -13.10 7.89 -3.57
CA ALA A 104 -12.56 7.06 -4.63
C ALA A 104 -12.99 5.60 -4.46
N ASN A 105 -13.07 4.89 -5.57
CA ASN A 105 -13.13 3.44 -5.61
C ASN A 105 -11.81 2.90 -6.13
N VAL A 106 -11.11 2.12 -5.32
CA VAL A 106 -9.86 1.48 -5.70
C VAL A 106 -10.12 0.01 -5.93
N LYS A 107 -10.07 -0.41 -7.19
CA LYS A 107 -10.21 -1.81 -7.61
C LYS A 107 -8.86 -2.48 -7.49
N MET A 108 -8.84 -3.67 -6.92
CA MET A 108 -7.60 -4.42 -6.71
C MET A 108 -7.78 -5.92 -6.85
N THR A 109 -6.69 -6.55 -7.22
CA THR A 109 -6.50 -7.99 -7.22
C THR A 109 -5.66 -8.38 -6.02
N ILE A 110 -6.12 -9.37 -5.25
CA ILE A 110 -5.40 -9.94 -4.11
C ILE A 110 -5.10 -11.41 -4.42
N LYS A 111 -3.85 -11.81 -4.31
CA LYS A 111 -3.38 -13.19 -4.50
C LYS A 111 -3.06 -13.83 -3.16
N ASN A 112 -3.08 -15.16 -3.09
CA ASN A 112 -2.71 -15.97 -1.91
C ASN A 112 -3.43 -15.55 -0.62
N VAL A 113 -4.72 -15.27 -0.70
CA VAL A 113 -5.50 -14.63 0.36
C VAL A 113 -6.35 -15.63 1.13
N LEU A 114 -6.37 -15.49 2.46
CA LEU A 114 -7.30 -16.22 3.33
C LEU A 114 -8.72 -15.67 3.19
N VAL A 115 -9.65 -16.50 2.75
CA VAL A 115 -11.08 -16.20 2.68
C VAL A 115 -11.82 -17.06 3.69
N CYS A 116 -12.63 -16.42 4.54
CA CYS A 116 -13.51 -17.09 5.50
C CYS A 116 -14.95 -16.87 5.02
N ASP A 117 -15.56 -17.91 4.50
CA ASP A 117 -16.91 -17.86 3.93
C ASP A 117 -18.00 -17.77 5.02
N SER A 118 -17.68 -18.13 6.26
CA SER A 118 -18.62 -18.11 7.39
C SER A 118 -17.88 -17.91 8.71
N ILE A 119 -18.55 -17.25 9.67
CA ILE A 119 -18.06 -17.11 11.04
C ILE A 119 -17.93 -18.49 11.68
N GLY A 120 -16.80 -18.72 12.36
CA GLY A 120 -16.55 -19.97 13.10
C GLY A 120 -16.22 -21.18 12.22
N LYS A 121 -16.07 -20.99 10.92
CA LYS A 121 -15.54 -22.02 10.01
C LYS A 121 -14.13 -21.65 9.59
N ARG A 122 -13.27 -22.66 9.52
CA ARG A 122 -11.91 -22.52 9.00
C ARG A 122 -11.92 -21.89 7.61
N GLY A 123 -11.13 -20.87 7.43
CA GLY A 123 -10.91 -20.23 6.14
C GLY A 123 -10.09 -21.10 5.20
N SER A 124 -10.08 -20.71 3.95
CA SER A 124 -9.28 -21.35 2.89
C SER A 124 -8.51 -20.32 2.09
N ILE A 125 -7.35 -20.72 1.59
CA ILE A 125 -6.57 -19.86 0.71
C ILE A 125 -7.20 -19.85 -0.67
N LYS A 126 -7.43 -18.66 -1.21
CA LYS A 126 -7.78 -18.45 -2.60
C LYS A 126 -6.56 -17.92 -3.34
N GLU A 127 -6.29 -18.52 -4.50
CA GLU A 127 -5.20 -18.09 -5.37
C GLU A 127 -5.35 -16.61 -5.77
N LYS A 128 -6.60 -16.18 -6.05
CA LYS A 128 -6.89 -14.82 -6.52
C LYS A 128 -8.33 -14.42 -6.21
N ILE A 129 -8.49 -13.21 -5.69
CA ILE A 129 -9.80 -12.54 -5.58
C ILE A 129 -9.71 -11.10 -6.10
N LYS A 130 -10.86 -10.51 -6.44
CA LYS A 130 -10.99 -9.08 -6.75
C LYS A 130 -11.81 -8.38 -5.67
N LYS A 131 -11.36 -7.20 -5.27
CA LYS A 131 -12.06 -6.34 -4.29
C LYS A 131 -12.05 -4.90 -4.76
N THR A 132 -13.06 -4.14 -4.33
CA THR A 132 -13.08 -2.69 -4.46
C THR A 132 -13.09 -2.09 -3.07
N LEU A 133 -12.09 -1.27 -2.76
CA LEU A 133 -12.04 -0.47 -1.54
C LEU A 133 -12.63 0.90 -1.81
N LYS A 134 -13.61 1.29 -1.01
CA LYS A 134 -14.13 2.66 -0.98
C LYS A 134 -13.19 3.50 -0.14
N MET A 135 -12.75 4.62 -0.68
CA MET A 135 -11.85 5.57 -0.05
C MET A 135 -12.57 6.88 0.19
N LYS A 136 -12.26 7.52 1.31
CA LYS A 136 -12.77 8.86 1.66
C LYS A 136 -11.64 9.76 2.10
N LYS A 137 -11.64 11.00 1.61
CA LYS A 137 -10.68 12.03 1.98
C LYS A 137 -11.20 12.81 3.20
N VAL A 138 -10.45 12.80 4.30
CA VAL A 138 -10.79 13.51 5.54
C VAL A 138 -9.61 14.39 5.93
N SER A 139 -9.81 15.68 6.04
CA SER A 139 -8.76 16.65 6.39
C SER A 139 -7.49 16.52 5.52
N GLY A 140 -7.69 16.28 4.21
CA GLY A 140 -6.60 16.16 3.24
C GLY A 140 -5.99 14.76 3.12
N ASN A 141 -6.34 13.81 3.99
CA ASN A 141 -5.80 12.45 3.99
C ASN A 141 -6.83 11.43 3.51
N TRP A 142 -6.39 10.41 2.79
CA TRP A 142 -7.23 9.31 2.33
C TRP A 142 -7.33 8.19 3.36
N TYR A 143 -8.54 7.65 3.55
CA TYR A 143 -8.85 6.55 4.46
C TYR A 143 -9.80 5.57 3.78
N VAL A 144 -9.68 4.29 4.11
CA VAL A 144 -10.68 3.29 3.71
C VAL A 144 -11.97 3.55 4.47
N ASP A 145 -13.09 3.65 3.75
CA ASP A 145 -14.43 3.86 4.29
C ASP A 145 -15.35 2.73 3.86
N THR A 146 -15.53 1.75 4.72
CA THR A 146 -16.39 0.59 4.46
C THR A 146 -17.54 0.52 5.46
N GLU A 147 -18.70 0.08 4.99
CA GLU A 147 -19.89 -0.13 5.79
C GLU A 147 -20.15 -1.61 6.09
N CYS A 148 -19.29 -2.49 5.63
CA CYS A 148 -19.37 -3.94 5.85
C CYS A 148 -17.96 -4.55 5.91
N PRO A 149 -17.82 -5.80 6.40
CA PRO A 149 -16.55 -6.54 6.31
C PRO A 149 -16.08 -6.68 4.87
N ILE A 150 -14.76 -6.54 4.68
CA ILE A 150 -14.12 -6.57 3.36
C ILE A 150 -13.85 -8.01 2.92
#